data_29514355db0b707f6f8f06d9cafd8102
#
_entry.id   29514355db0b707f6f8f06d9cafd8102
#
_cell.length_a   1.000
_cell.length_b   1.000
_cell.length_c   1.000
_cell.angle_alpha   90.00
_cell.angle_beta   90.00
_cell.angle_gamma   90.00
#
_symmetry.space_group_name_H-M   'P 1'
#
loop_
_entity.id
_entity.type
_entity.pdbx_description
1 polymer ?
#
loop_
_entity_poly.entity_id
_entity_poly.type
_entity_poly.pdbx_seq_one_letter_code
_entity_poly.pdbx_strand_id
1 'polypeptide(L)'
;MSRKSRAKPYSPFRYFNSPPEVIREVVMLYVRFPLSLRNVEDILLQRGFDFCHETVRLWWNRFGPMFASEIRRKRVSPMRNFSRWRWHLDEMYVKINGEMRYLWRAVDHEGEILESYVTKKRDKKAALAFMKKARKRHGPADAIITDGLRSYPAAMRDLGNIDRREMGRWLNNRAENSHLPFRRRERAMIRFRRMKTLQKFASVHANVSNHFNHERHLVDRQTFKERRSAALAEWQSLAC
;
A
#
# COMPACT_ATOMS: atom_id res chain seq x y z
N MET A 1 14.30 18.79 -42.08
CA MET A 1 14.27 18.07 -40.79
C MET A 1 12.83 17.95 -40.31
N SER A 2 12.24 16.75 -40.45
CA SER A 2 10.83 16.50 -40.11
C SER A 2 10.67 16.41 -38.57
N ARG A 3 9.90 17.33 -37.99
CA ARG A 3 9.47 17.28 -36.58
C ARG A 3 8.51 16.10 -36.41
N LYS A 4 9.02 14.97 -35.83
CA LYS A 4 8.15 13.90 -35.36
C LYS A 4 7.19 14.51 -34.33
N SER A 5 5.90 14.62 -34.69
CA SER A 5 4.86 15.02 -33.75
C SER A 5 4.85 14.02 -32.62
N ARG A 6 5.12 14.48 -31.39
CA ARG A 6 4.94 13.65 -30.20
C ARG A 6 3.45 13.35 -30.09
N ALA A 7 3.07 12.12 -30.40
CA ALA A 7 1.71 11.66 -30.16
C ALA A 7 1.35 11.95 -28.70
N LYS A 8 0.19 12.59 -28.47
CA LYS A 8 -0.30 12.83 -27.11
C LYS A 8 -0.35 11.50 -26.35
N PRO A 9 0.15 11.43 -25.12
CA PRO A 9 0.13 10.20 -24.35
C PRO A 9 -1.31 9.68 -24.25
N TYR A 10 -1.48 8.39 -24.49
CA TYR A 10 -2.79 7.74 -24.48
C TYR A 10 -3.41 7.82 -23.09
N SER A 11 -4.57 8.48 -22.96
CA SER A 11 -5.31 8.54 -21.69
C SER A 11 -5.85 7.14 -21.33
N PRO A 12 -5.55 6.60 -20.13
CA PRO A 12 -6.05 5.31 -19.69
C PRO A 12 -7.57 5.27 -19.49
N PHE A 13 -8.22 6.43 -19.48
CA PHE A 13 -9.68 6.60 -19.33
C PHE A 13 -10.44 6.67 -20.67
N ARG A 14 -9.74 6.64 -21.81
CA ARG A 14 -10.32 6.92 -23.14
C ARG A 14 -11.60 6.15 -23.48
N TYR A 15 -11.73 4.91 -22.98
CA TYR A 15 -12.88 4.04 -23.32
C TYR A 15 -13.87 3.91 -22.16
N PHE A 16 -13.81 4.81 -21.19
CA PHE A 16 -14.74 4.85 -20.08
C PHE A 16 -15.68 6.05 -20.25
N ASN A 17 -16.99 5.80 -20.20
CA ASN A 17 -18.01 6.85 -20.33
C ASN A 17 -18.12 7.74 -19.08
N SER A 18 -17.42 7.39 -18.01
CA SER A 18 -17.44 8.15 -16.76
C SER A 18 -16.26 9.12 -16.67
N PRO A 19 -16.47 10.32 -16.12
CA PRO A 19 -15.38 11.27 -15.92
C PRO A 19 -14.21 10.68 -15.11
N PRO A 20 -12.95 10.97 -15.46
CA PRO A 20 -11.78 10.46 -14.75
C PRO A 20 -11.79 10.80 -13.25
N GLU A 21 -12.34 11.95 -12.87
CA GLU A 21 -12.46 12.42 -11.48
C GLU A 21 -13.34 11.49 -10.67
N VAL A 22 -14.46 11.06 -11.23
CA VAL A 22 -15.39 10.12 -10.58
C VAL A 22 -14.72 8.76 -10.42
N ILE A 23 -14.01 8.27 -11.44
CA ILE A 23 -13.28 7.00 -11.36
C ILE A 23 -12.21 7.05 -10.25
N ARG A 24 -11.46 8.16 -10.15
CA ARG A 24 -10.46 8.35 -9.09
C ARG A 24 -11.10 8.39 -7.70
N GLU A 25 -12.21 9.11 -7.55
CA GLU A 25 -12.96 9.19 -6.29
C GLU A 25 -13.43 7.80 -5.85
N VAL A 26 -14.05 7.03 -6.75
CA VAL A 26 -14.55 5.68 -6.47
C VAL A 26 -13.43 4.73 -6.05
N VAL A 27 -12.30 4.76 -6.75
CA VAL A 27 -11.14 3.92 -6.39
C VAL A 27 -10.57 4.34 -5.03
N MET A 28 -10.50 5.63 -4.74
CA MET A 28 -10.06 6.14 -3.44
C MET A 28 -11.00 5.68 -2.32
N LEU A 29 -12.30 5.88 -2.48
CA LEU A 29 -13.31 5.45 -1.49
C LEU A 29 -13.16 3.97 -1.17
N TYR A 30 -13.11 3.13 -2.19
CA TYR A 30 -13.01 1.69 -2.01
C TYR A 30 -11.68 1.26 -1.37
N VAL A 31 -10.54 1.82 -1.75
CA VAL A 31 -9.24 1.37 -1.24
C VAL A 31 -8.93 1.93 0.14
N ARG A 32 -9.22 3.20 0.36
CA ARG A 32 -8.84 3.93 1.58
C ARG A 32 -9.76 3.67 2.76
N PHE A 33 -11.07 3.64 2.53
CA PHE A 33 -12.06 3.56 3.61
C PHE A 33 -12.58 2.13 3.82
N PRO A 34 -13.03 1.75 5.01
CA PRO A 34 -13.55 0.41 5.29
C PRO A 34 -14.95 0.19 4.69
N LEU A 35 -15.08 0.37 3.38
CA LEU A 35 -16.32 0.25 2.62
C LEU A 35 -16.31 -1.04 1.77
N SER A 36 -17.43 -1.75 1.72
CA SER A 36 -17.65 -2.80 0.73
C SER A 36 -17.91 -2.20 -0.64
N LEU A 37 -17.92 -3.02 -1.70
CA LEU A 37 -18.27 -2.54 -3.05
C LEU A 37 -19.70 -1.97 -3.08
N ARG A 38 -20.64 -2.59 -2.34
CA ARG A 38 -22.02 -2.13 -2.22
C ARG A 38 -22.14 -0.83 -1.43
N ASN A 39 -21.39 -0.66 -0.33
CA ASN A 39 -21.40 0.62 0.37
C ASN A 39 -20.90 1.77 -0.52
N VAL A 40 -19.96 1.51 -1.43
CA VAL A 40 -19.52 2.53 -2.40
C VAL A 40 -20.63 2.81 -3.42
N GLU A 41 -21.32 1.79 -3.93
CA GLU A 41 -22.50 1.92 -4.78
C GLU A 41 -23.58 2.80 -4.10
N ASP A 42 -23.95 2.49 -2.85
CA ASP A 42 -24.94 3.24 -2.08
C ASP A 42 -24.56 4.73 -1.91
N ILE A 43 -23.28 4.99 -1.58
CA ILE A 43 -22.77 6.37 -1.43
C ILE A 43 -22.81 7.12 -2.76
N LEU A 44 -22.52 6.46 -3.88
CA LEU A 44 -22.56 7.07 -5.21
C LEU A 44 -24.00 7.38 -5.61
N LEU A 45 -24.94 6.47 -5.36
CA LEU A 45 -26.36 6.67 -5.62
C LEU A 45 -26.92 7.89 -4.85
N GLN A 46 -26.56 8.05 -3.57
CA GLN A 46 -26.93 9.22 -2.75
C GLN A 46 -26.39 10.54 -3.33
N ARG A 47 -25.33 10.50 -4.13
CA ARG A 47 -24.72 11.65 -4.80
C ARG A 47 -25.20 11.83 -6.26
N GLY A 48 -26.20 11.08 -6.69
CA GLY A 48 -26.77 11.14 -8.03
C GLY A 48 -25.98 10.36 -9.09
N PHE A 49 -25.06 9.48 -8.69
CA PHE A 49 -24.33 8.61 -9.61
C PHE A 49 -24.87 7.18 -9.54
N ASP A 50 -25.54 6.73 -10.57
CA ASP A 50 -26.05 5.35 -10.69
C ASP A 50 -25.00 4.42 -11.29
N PHE A 51 -24.14 3.88 -10.43
CA PHE A 51 -23.12 2.89 -10.78
C PHE A 51 -23.24 1.65 -9.90
N CYS A 52 -23.40 0.49 -10.49
CA CYS A 52 -23.45 -0.75 -9.75
C CYS A 52 -22.08 -1.17 -9.17
N HIS A 53 -22.10 -1.99 -8.12
CA HIS A 53 -20.88 -2.47 -7.44
C HIS A 53 -19.91 -3.23 -8.35
N GLU A 54 -20.36 -3.82 -9.45
CA GLU A 54 -19.47 -4.44 -10.45
C GLU A 54 -18.67 -3.38 -11.21
N THR A 55 -19.24 -2.21 -11.48
CA THR A 55 -18.51 -1.06 -12.03
C THR A 55 -17.44 -0.58 -11.07
N VAL A 56 -17.74 -0.48 -9.78
CA VAL A 56 -16.75 -0.17 -8.73
C VAL A 56 -15.63 -1.22 -8.72
N ARG A 57 -16.00 -2.52 -8.84
CA ARG A 57 -15.03 -3.61 -8.93
C ARG A 57 -14.16 -3.52 -10.18
N LEU A 58 -14.72 -3.21 -11.33
CA LEU A 58 -14.00 -3.01 -12.58
C LEU A 58 -12.97 -1.88 -12.44
N TRP A 59 -13.40 -0.73 -11.95
CA TRP A 59 -12.53 0.45 -11.83
C TRP A 59 -11.40 0.24 -10.83
N TRP A 60 -11.68 -0.29 -9.65
CA TRP A 60 -10.62 -0.60 -8.70
C TRP A 60 -9.63 -1.63 -9.26
N ASN A 61 -10.12 -2.65 -9.96
CA ASN A 61 -9.26 -3.68 -10.56
C ASN A 61 -8.35 -3.12 -11.65
N ARG A 62 -8.85 -2.20 -12.45
CA ARG A 62 -8.13 -1.57 -13.57
C ARG A 62 -7.20 -0.46 -13.09
N PHE A 63 -7.73 0.50 -12.36
CA PHE A 63 -7.04 1.75 -12.04
C PHE A 63 -6.29 1.71 -10.71
N GLY A 64 -6.74 0.95 -9.71
CA GLY A 64 -6.09 0.86 -8.41
C GLY A 64 -4.60 0.51 -8.48
N PRO A 65 -4.17 -0.54 -9.20
CA PRO A 65 -2.75 -0.86 -9.38
C PRO A 65 -1.98 0.22 -10.14
N MET A 66 -2.60 0.89 -11.09
CA MET A 66 -1.99 1.96 -11.88
C MET A 66 -1.71 3.18 -10.99
N PHE A 67 -2.70 3.66 -10.24
CA PHE A 67 -2.53 4.77 -9.29
C PHE A 67 -1.47 4.43 -8.23
N ALA A 68 -1.54 3.24 -7.64
CA ALA A 68 -0.55 2.80 -6.66
C ALA A 68 0.88 2.73 -7.25
N SER A 69 1.02 2.36 -8.52
CA SER A 69 2.31 2.33 -9.20
C SER A 69 2.88 3.73 -9.41
N GLU A 70 2.02 4.69 -9.78
CA GLU A 70 2.42 6.07 -9.98
C GLU A 70 2.81 6.75 -8.66
N ILE A 71 1.99 6.61 -7.61
CA ILE A 71 2.29 7.09 -6.26
C ILE A 71 3.65 6.55 -5.80
N ARG A 72 3.84 5.23 -5.92
CA ARG A 72 5.10 4.61 -5.52
C ARG A 72 6.29 5.14 -6.30
N ARG A 73 6.17 5.34 -7.63
CA ARG A 73 7.25 5.89 -8.45
C ARG A 73 7.67 7.28 -7.99
N LYS A 74 6.70 8.16 -7.70
CA LYS A 74 6.95 9.51 -7.20
C LYS A 74 7.64 9.50 -5.82
N ARG A 75 7.30 8.54 -4.95
CA ARG A 75 7.84 8.44 -3.59
C ARG A 75 9.19 7.75 -3.51
N VAL A 76 9.38 6.62 -4.17
CA VAL A 76 10.61 5.81 -4.04
C VAL A 76 11.82 6.50 -4.65
N SER A 77 11.64 7.32 -5.69
CA SER A 77 12.77 8.00 -6.35
C SER A 77 13.56 8.94 -5.40
N PRO A 78 12.94 9.89 -4.68
CA PRO A 78 13.67 10.71 -3.71
C PRO A 78 14.17 9.93 -2.50
N MET A 79 13.46 8.90 -2.06
CA MET A 79 13.80 8.12 -0.87
C MET A 79 15.10 7.32 -1.00
N ARG A 80 15.50 6.91 -2.22
CA ARG A 80 16.74 6.15 -2.45
C ARG A 80 18.02 6.88 -2.04
N ASN A 81 17.96 8.20 -1.92
CA ASN A 81 19.10 9.03 -1.55
C ASN A 81 19.30 9.16 -0.04
N PHE A 82 18.37 8.67 0.76
CA PHE A 82 18.48 8.68 2.22
C PHE A 82 18.97 7.33 2.71
N SER A 83 20.22 7.24 3.19
CA SER A 83 20.88 5.99 3.57
C SER A 83 20.59 5.52 5.01
N ARG A 84 19.92 6.33 5.83
CA ARG A 84 19.71 6.00 7.25
C ARG A 84 18.28 5.59 7.56
N TRP A 85 17.90 4.40 7.08
CA TRP A 85 16.55 3.89 7.26
C TRP A 85 16.49 2.87 8.39
N ARG A 86 15.60 3.09 9.32
CA ARG A 86 15.14 2.05 10.23
C ARG A 86 13.92 1.37 9.66
N TRP A 87 13.99 0.05 9.51
CA TRP A 87 12.87 -0.77 9.07
C TRP A 87 12.28 -1.52 10.25
N HIS A 88 10.96 -1.51 10.35
CA HIS A 88 10.19 -2.30 11.28
C HIS A 88 9.51 -3.40 10.50
N LEU A 89 9.83 -4.65 10.80
CA LEU A 89 9.29 -5.81 10.08
C LEU A 89 8.32 -6.56 10.98
N ASP A 90 7.16 -6.87 10.43
CA ASP A 90 6.16 -7.69 11.10
C ASP A 90 5.33 -8.45 10.08
N GLU A 91 4.67 -9.51 10.51
CA GLU A 91 3.73 -10.22 9.67
C GLU A 91 2.41 -10.46 10.39
N MET A 92 1.36 -10.40 9.62
CA MET A 92 0.01 -10.75 10.05
C MET A 92 -0.52 -11.93 9.25
N TYR A 93 -1.33 -12.75 9.87
CA TYR A 93 -2.02 -13.80 9.15
C TYR A 93 -3.35 -13.33 8.57
N VAL A 94 -3.69 -13.84 7.38
CA VAL A 94 -4.96 -13.62 6.69
C VAL A 94 -5.54 -14.98 6.31
N LYS A 95 -6.79 -15.25 6.66
CA LYS A 95 -7.46 -16.52 6.33
C LYS A 95 -8.03 -16.44 4.91
N ILE A 96 -7.63 -17.38 4.05
CA ILE A 96 -8.15 -17.53 2.69
C ILE A 96 -8.70 -18.96 2.52
N ASN A 97 -9.99 -19.09 2.30
CA ASN A 97 -10.68 -20.39 2.13
C ASN A 97 -10.36 -21.38 3.27
N GLY A 98 -10.32 -20.91 4.51
CA GLY A 98 -9.98 -21.74 5.66
C GLY A 98 -8.48 -21.87 5.95
N GLU A 99 -7.61 -21.60 4.99
CA GLU A 99 -6.16 -21.73 5.14
C GLU A 99 -5.48 -20.41 5.59
N MET A 100 -4.48 -20.54 6.46
CA MET A 100 -3.69 -19.41 6.92
C MET A 100 -2.69 -18.98 5.86
N ARG A 101 -2.64 -17.67 5.59
CA ARG A 101 -1.64 -17.00 4.75
C ARG A 101 -1.02 -15.87 5.54
N TYR A 102 0.19 -15.49 5.18
CA TYR A 102 0.96 -14.51 5.92
C TYR A 102 1.23 -13.30 5.04
N LEU A 103 0.85 -12.12 5.54
CA LEU A 103 1.16 -10.82 4.93
C LEU A 103 2.30 -10.20 5.72
N TRP A 104 3.49 -10.20 5.13
CA TRP A 104 4.69 -9.56 5.65
C TRP A 104 4.67 -8.08 5.31
N ARG A 105 5.05 -7.24 6.24
CA ARG A 105 5.19 -5.81 6.06
C ARG A 105 6.53 -5.29 6.53
N ALA A 106 7.11 -4.39 5.74
CA ALA A 106 8.18 -3.50 6.15
C ALA A 106 7.62 -2.09 6.25
N VAL A 107 7.88 -1.42 7.35
CA VAL A 107 7.47 -0.05 7.63
C VAL A 107 8.70 0.73 8.04
N ASP A 108 8.82 1.98 7.64
CA ASP A 108 9.92 2.83 8.07
C ASP A 108 9.68 3.50 9.43
N HIS A 109 10.62 4.35 9.81
CA HIS A 109 10.54 5.11 11.07
C HIS A 109 9.45 6.19 11.07
N GLU A 110 8.90 6.57 9.91
CA GLU A 110 7.77 7.50 9.78
C GLU A 110 6.41 6.79 9.72
N GLY A 111 6.41 5.45 9.76
CA GLY A 111 5.19 4.64 9.70
C GLY A 111 4.73 4.36 8.27
N GLU A 112 5.54 4.67 7.26
CA GLU A 112 5.21 4.38 5.87
C GLU A 112 5.48 2.92 5.50
N ILE A 113 4.54 2.33 4.79
CA ILE A 113 4.64 0.93 4.35
C ILE A 113 5.58 0.85 3.14
N LEU A 114 6.78 0.35 3.35
CA LEU A 114 7.79 0.14 2.31
C LEU A 114 7.44 -1.04 1.41
N GLU A 115 7.11 -2.19 2.00
CA GLU A 115 6.77 -3.39 1.25
C GLU A 115 5.64 -4.18 1.92
N SER A 116 4.84 -4.85 1.08
CA SER A 116 3.83 -5.81 1.48
C SER A 116 3.97 -7.08 0.65
N TYR A 117 4.17 -8.23 1.30
CA TYR A 117 4.44 -9.50 0.62
C TYR A 117 3.63 -10.64 1.22
N VAL A 118 2.94 -11.42 0.37
CA VAL A 118 2.07 -12.51 0.80
C VAL A 118 2.73 -13.86 0.56
N THR A 119 2.72 -14.73 1.57
CA THR A 119 3.27 -16.09 1.49
C THR A 119 2.30 -17.15 2.02
N LYS A 120 2.54 -18.40 1.64
CA LYS A 120 1.80 -19.55 2.18
C LYS A 120 2.29 -19.95 3.56
N LYS A 121 3.60 -19.82 3.81
CA LYS A 121 4.28 -20.26 5.03
C LYS A 121 4.93 -19.08 5.74
N ARG A 122 5.16 -19.22 7.04
CA ARG A 122 5.85 -18.29 7.93
C ARG A 122 7.23 -18.87 8.28
N ASP A 123 8.07 -19.04 7.28
CA ASP A 123 9.37 -19.69 7.43
C ASP A 123 10.54 -18.78 6.99
N LYS A 124 11.78 -19.26 7.19
CA LYS A 124 13.00 -18.57 6.79
C LYS A 124 12.99 -18.19 5.30
N LYS A 125 12.51 -19.09 4.42
CA LYS A 125 12.47 -18.86 2.96
C LYS A 125 11.54 -17.71 2.60
N ALA A 126 10.39 -17.63 3.27
CA ALA A 126 9.41 -16.56 3.11
C ALA A 126 9.98 -15.20 3.59
N ALA A 127 10.59 -15.18 4.80
CA ALA A 127 11.25 -13.99 5.34
C ALA A 127 12.37 -13.51 4.42
N LEU A 128 13.21 -14.41 3.93
CA LEU A 128 14.31 -14.10 3.02
C LEU A 128 13.81 -13.49 1.70
N ALA A 129 12.80 -14.09 1.09
CA ALA A 129 12.20 -13.57 -0.15
C ALA A 129 11.60 -12.17 0.05
N PHE A 130 10.91 -11.96 1.17
CA PHE A 130 10.37 -10.66 1.55
C PHE A 130 11.47 -9.60 1.73
N MET A 131 12.49 -9.89 2.52
CA MET A 131 13.59 -8.96 2.80
C MET A 131 14.41 -8.63 1.55
N LYS A 132 14.69 -9.61 0.68
CA LYS A 132 15.33 -9.39 -0.63
C LYS A 132 14.53 -8.44 -1.50
N LYS A 133 13.21 -8.59 -1.51
CA LYS A 133 12.30 -7.73 -2.28
C LYS A 133 12.29 -6.29 -1.76
N ALA A 134 12.21 -6.10 -0.44
CA ALA A 134 12.29 -4.79 0.20
C ALA A 134 13.63 -4.12 -0.08
N ARG A 135 14.76 -4.82 0.13
CA ARG A 135 16.12 -4.32 -0.14
C ARG A 135 16.34 -3.95 -1.60
N LYS A 136 15.85 -4.75 -2.55
CA LYS A 136 15.96 -4.44 -3.99
C LYS A 136 15.29 -3.12 -4.35
N ARG A 137 14.20 -2.78 -3.67
CA ARG A 137 13.39 -1.58 -3.96
C ARG A 137 13.88 -0.34 -3.24
N HIS A 138 14.20 -0.46 -1.97
CA HIS A 138 14.47 0.66 -1.08
C HIS A 138 15.95 0.80 -0.66
N GLY A 139 16.81 -0.10 -1.11
CA GLY A 139 18.22 -0.15 -0.65
C GLY A 139 18.37 -0.90 0.68
N PRO A 140 19.56 -0.88 1.29
CA PRO A 140 19.82 -1.47 2.59
C PRO A 140 19.25 -0.61 3.71
N ALA A 141 18.74 -1.25 4.78
CA ALA A 141 18.42 -0.57 6.03
C ALA A 141 19.66 -0.49 6.93
N ASP A 142 19.77 0.57 7.71
CA ASP A 142 20.82 0.69 8.74
C ASP A 142 20.48 -0.11 9.99
N ALA A 143 19.20 -0.12 10.36
CA ALA A 143 18.68 -0.92 11.46
C ALA A 143 17.39 -1.65 11.04
N ILE A 144 17.24 -2.88 11.48
CA ILE A 144 16.06 -3.73 11.21
C ILE A 144 15.47 -4.20 12.52
N ILE A 145 14.31 -3.66 12.84
CA ILE A 145 13.56 -3.98 14.06
C ILE A 145 12.60 -5.12 13.72
N THR A 146 12.64 -6.18 14.50
CA THR A 146 11.77 -7.34 14.33
C THR A 146 11.23 -7.80 15.69
N ASP A 147 10.11 -8.52 15.66
CA ASP A 147 9.64 -9.30 16.79
C ASP A 147 10.55 -10.52 17.07
N GLY A 148 10.11 -11.39 18.00
CA GLY A 148 10.81 -12.61 18.37
C GLY A 148 10.77 -13.74 17.33
N LEU A 149 10.19 -13.55 16.16
CA LEU A 149 10.06 -14.61 15.14
C LEU A 149 11.42 -15.10 14.63
N ARG A 150 11.67 -16.41 14.82
CA ARG A 150 12.95 -17.05 14.44
C ARG A 150 13.29 -16.99 12.94
N SER A 151 12.30 -16.78 12.08
CA SER A 151 12.49 -16.66 10.61
C SER A 151 13.31 -15.44 10.23
N TYR A 152 13.18 -14.30 10.95
CA TYR A 152 13.91 -13.07 10.64
C TYR A 152 15.42 -13.21 10.86
N PRO A 153 15.92 -13.60 12.05
CA PRO A 153 17.36 -13.73 12.24
C PRO A 153 17.98 -14.80 11.33
N ALA A 154 17.26 -15.88 11.03
CA ALA A 154 17.73 -16.89 10.09
C ALA A 154 17.85 -16.35 8.65
N ALA A 155 16.92 -15.52 8.20
CA ALA A 155 16.99 -14.85 6.90
C ALA A 155 18.06 -13.75 6.85
N MET A 156 18.24 -13.02 7.96
CA MET A 156 19.25 -11.95 8.07
C MET A 156 20.68 -12.49 8.05
N ARG A 157 20.94 -13.66 8.61
CA ARG A 157 22.25 -14.34 8.49
C ARG A 157 22.57 -14.65 7.00
N ASP A 158 21.57 -15.15 6.25
CA ASP A 158 21.75 -15.42 4.81
C ASP A 158 21.97 -14.15 3.98
N LEU A 159 21.50 -13.00 4.46
CA LEU A 159 21.69 -11.69 3.82
C LEU A 159 22.96 -10.96 4.27
N GLY A 160 23.69 -11.52 5.26
CA GLY A 160 24.88 -10.90 5.83
C GLY A 160 24.62 -9.58 6.55
N ASN A 161 23.45 -9.44 7.20
CA ASN A 161 23.07 -8.21 7.89
C ASN A 161 22.44 -8.44 9.28
N ILE A 162 22.79 -9.53 9.93
CA ILE A 162 22.32 -9.88 11.27
C ILE A 162 22.73 -8.86 12.33
N ASP A 163 23.88 -8.23 12.16
CA ASP A 163 24.42 -7.15 12.98
C ASP A 163 23.53 -5.91 13.05
N ARG A 164 22.68 -5.72 12.05
CA ARG A 164 21.74 -4.60 11.97
C ARG A 164 20.40 -4.87 12.67
N ARG A 165 20.26 -6.04 13.29
CA ARG A 165 19.02 -6.42 13.98
C ARG A 165 18.92 -5.74 15.34
N GLU A 166 17.81 -5.04 15.54
CA GLU A 166 17.39 -4.52 16.84
C GLU A 166 16.16 -5.27 17.35
N MET A 167 16.11 -5.50 18.66
CA MET A 167 14.97 -6.12 19.35
C MET A 167 14.60 -5.30 20.58
N GLY A 168 13.31 -5.16 20.84
CA GLY A 168 12.81 -4.51 22.03
C GLY A 168 11.28 -4.56 22.10
N ARG A 169 10.75 -4.65 23.32
CA ARG A 169 9.33 -4.89 23.58
C ARG A 169 8.39 -3.90 22.87
N TRP A 170 8.82 -2.64 22.74
CA TRP A 170 7.99 -1.56 22.17
C TRP A 170 8.51 -1.04 20.83
N LEU A 171 9.66 -1.51 20.40
CA LEU A 171 10.29 -0.99 19.18
C LEU A 171 9.50 -1.32 17.91
N ASN A 172 8.73 -2.41 17.89
CA ASN A 172 8.00 -2.86 16.70
C ASN A 172 6.55 -2.36 16.58
N ASN A 173 6.08 -1.52 17.52
CA ASN A 173 4.71 -0.98 17.51
C ASN A 173 4.32 -0.30 16.18
N ARG A 174 5.29 0.28 15.46
CA ARG A 174 5.03 0.91 14.15
C ARG A 174 4.56 -0.10 13.11
N ALA A 175 5.21 -1.25 13.03
CA ALA A 175 4.80 -2.32 12.12
C ALA A 175 3.43 -2.88 12.53
N GLU A 176 3.20 -3.14 13.81
CA GLU A 176 1.92 -3.60 14.36
C GLU A 176 0.80 -2.61 14.04
N ASN A 177 1.01 -1.31 14.29
CA ASN A 177 0.02 -0.26 14.00
C ASN A 177 -0.31 -0.16 12.51
N SER A 178 0.65 -0.46 11.62
CA SER A 178 0.43 -0.47 10.17
C SER A 178 -0.61 -1.52 9.74
N HIS A 179 -0.81 -2.56 10.56
CA HIS A 179 -1.79 -3.62 10.29
C HIS A 179 -3.24 -3.17 10.51
N LEU A 180 -3.49 -2.22 11.43
CA LEU A 180 -4.85 -1.80 11.81
C LEU A 180 -5.70 -1.27 10.64
N PRO A 181 -5.21 -0.35 9.79
CA PRO A 181 -5.97 0.11 8.63
C PRO A 181 -6.28 -1.03 7.66
N PHE A 182 -5.33 -1.94 7.44
CA PHE A 182 -5.54 -3.09 6.57
C PHE A 182 -6.57 -4.05 7.14
N ARG A 183 -6.55 -4.35 8.43
CA ARG A 183 -7.54 -5.20 9.11
C ARG A 183 -8.96 -4.65 8.99
N ARG A 184 -9.12 -3.32 9.12
CA ARG A 184 -10.42 -2.67 8.91
C ARG A 184 -10.94 -2.90 7.49
N ARG A 185 -10.06 -2.79 6.49
CA ARG A 185 -10.40 -3.08 5.09
C ARG A 185 -10.72 -4.55 4.85
N GLU A 186 -9.90 -5.47 5.37
CA GLU A 186 -10.13 -6.91 5.27
C GLU A 186 -11.53 -7.30 5.79
N ARG A 187 -11.93 -6.77 6.94
CA ARG A 187 -13.26 -7.02 7.53
C ARG A 187 -14.39 -6.50 6.63
N ALA A 188 -14.27 -5.29 6.09
CA ALA A 188 -15.28 -4.69 5.21
C ALA A 188 -15.40 -5.43 3.87
N MET A 189 -14.32 -6.04 3.39
CA MET A 189 -14.30 -6.84 2.16
C MET A 189 -14.82 -8.28 2.35
N ILE A 190 -15.13 -8.67 3.59
CA ILE A 190 -15.62 -9.98 4.04
C ILE A 190 -14.58 -11.08 3.87
N ARG A 191 -13.97 -11.29 2.69
CA ARG A 191 -12.99 -12.36 2.45
C ARG A 191 -12.12 -12.09 1.22
N PHE A 192 -10.86 -12.51 1.30
CA PHE A 192 -10.02 -12.75 0.12
C PHE A 192 -10.19 -14.21 -0.34
N ARG A 193 -10.40 -14.41 -1.62
CA ARG A 193 -10.56 -15.76 -2.19
C ARG A 193 -9.27 -16.36 -2.74
N ARG A 194 -8.25 -15.53 -3.04
CA ARG A 194 -6.98 -15.95 -3.66
C ARG A 194 -5.82 -15.12 -3.15
N MET A 195 -4.65 -15.73 -2.98
CA MET A 195 -3.42 -15.04 -2.59
C MET A 195 -3.06 -13.90 -3.54
N LYS A 196 -3.25 -14.10 -4.85
CA LYS A 196 -3.00 -13.05 -5.87
C LYS A 196 -3.86 -11.80 -5.63
N THR A 197 -5.12 -11.98 -5.26
CA THR A 197 -6.04 -10.87 -4.94
C THR A 197 -5.62 -10.16 -3.65
N LEU A 198 -5.23 -10.93 -2.61
CA LEU A 198 -4.68 -10.38 -1.37
C LEU A 198 -3.40 -9.59 -1.63
N GLN A 199 -2.44 -10.15 -2.38
CA GLN A 199 -1.18 -9.46 -2.72
C GLN A 199 -1.44 -8.16 -3.50
N LYS A 200 -2.33 -8.21 -4.49
CA LYS A 200 -2.73 -7.04 -5.28
C LYS A 200 -3.30 -5.96 -4.36
N PHE A 201 -4.28 -6.31 -3.54
CA PHE A 201 -4.93 -5.37 -2.65
C PHE A 201 -3.96 -4.80 -1.60
N ALA A 202 -3.14 -5.63 -0.97
CA ALA A 202 -2.15 -5.20 0.02
C ALA A 202 -1.15 -4.20 -0.57
N SER A 203 -0.69 -4.45 -1.81
CA SER A 203 0.23 -3.54 -2.50
C SER A 203 -0.43 -2.21 -2.86
N VAL A 204 -1.67 -2.21 -3.31
CA VAL A 204 -2.41 -0.98 -3.64
C VAL A 204 -2.72 -0.19 -2.37
N HIS A 205 -3.27 -0.87 -1.36
CA HIS A 205 -3.61 -0.26 -0.08
C HIS A 205 -2.40 0.39 0.60
N ALA A 206 -1.23 -0.27 0.58
CA ALA A 206 0.01 0.29 1.14
C ALA A 206 0.35 1.65 0.52
N ASN A 207 0.37 1.73 -0.81
CA ASN A 207 0.71 2.99 -1.50
C ASN A 207 -0.36 4.08 -1.30
N VAL A 208 -1.64 3.72 -1.29
CA VAL A 208 -2.73 4.67 -1.02
C VAL A 208 -2.69 5.13 0.44
N SER A 209 -2.42 4.22 1.40
CA SER A 209 -2.26 4.59 2.81
C SER A 209 -1.12 5.58 2.99
N ASN A 210 0.06 5.31 2.40
CA ASN A 210 1.20 6.21 2.47
C ASN A 210 0.90 7.59 1.88
N HIS A 211 0.19 7.64 0.75
CA HIS A 211 -0.18 8.90 0.10
C HIS A 211 -1.03 9.82 0.99
N PHE A 212 -1.86 9.22 1.85
CA PHE A 212 -2.73 9.95 2.79
C PHE A 212 -2.27 9.86 4.25
N ASN A 213 -1.05 9.35 4.50
CA ASN A 213 -0.50 9.24 5.85
C ASN A 213 0.03 10.61 6.29
N HIS A 214 -0.86 11.43 6.84
CA HIS A 214 -0.51 12.68 7.48
C HIS A 214 -0.63 12.47 8.98
N GLU A 215 0.47 12.47 9.70
CA GLU A 215 0.54 12.29 11.15
C GLU A 215 -0.20 13.41 11.88
N ARG A 216 -1.53 13.25 11.97
CA ARG A 216 -2.45 14.26 12.50
C ARG A 216 -2.09 14.77 13.90
N HIS A 217 -1.48 13.90 14.70
CA HIS A 217 -1.11 14.19 16.09
C HIS A 217 0.20 14.97 16.22
N LEU A 218 0.99 15.09 15.14
CA LEU A 218 2.28 15.78 15.11
C LEU A 218 2.20 17.19 14.51
N VAL A 219 1.04 17.57 13.97
CA VAL A 219 0.87 18.87 13.31
C VAL A 219 -0.40 19.55 13.78
N ASP A 220 -0.42 20.87 13.71
CA ASP A 220 -1.62 21.66 13.99
C ASP A 220 -2.74 21.39 12.95
N ARG A 221 -3.96 21.82 13.29
CA ARG A 221 -5.14 21.59 12.46
C ARG A 221 -5.03 22.22 11.07
N GLN A 222 -4.43 23.40 10.95
CA GLN A 222 -4.34 24.09 9.67
C GLN A 222 -3.36 23.39 8.75
N THR A 223 -2.17 23.08 9.22
CA THR A 223 -1.16 22.30 8.49
C THR A 223 -1.72 20.92 8.07
N PHE A 224 -2.48 20.25 8.95
CA PHE A 224 -3.12 18.98 8.60
C PHE A 224 -4.12 19.14 7.44
N LYS A 225 -4.93 20.24 7.44
CA LYS A 225 -5.88 20.50 6.35
C LYS A 225 -5.17 20.75 5.03
N GLU A 226 -4.10 21.54 5.04
CA GLU A 226 -3.30 21.87 3.86
C GLU A 226 -2.65 20.62 3.26
N ARG A 227 -1.98 19.81 4.08
CA ARG A 227 -1.39 18.54 3.65
C ARG A 227 -2.44 17.59 3.06
N ARG A 228 -3.60 17.49 3.68
CA ARG A 228 -4.70 16.66 3.19
C ARG A 228 -5.25 17.17 1.87
N SER A 229 -5.41 18.47 1.72
CA SER A 229 -5.89 19.10 0.47
C SER A 229 -4.88 18.90 -0.67
N ALA A 230 -3.58 19.05 -0.38
CA ALA A 230 -2.52 18.77 -1.34
C ALA A 230 -2.54 17.31 -1.80
N ALA A 231 -2.64 16.36 -0.87
CA ALA A 231 -2.74 14.93 -1.21
C ALA A 231 -3.98 14.61 -2.05
N LEU A 232 -5.11 15.25 -1.79
CA LEU A 232 -6.31 15.10 -2.62
C LEU A 232 -6.11 15.69 -4.03
N ALA A 233 -5.47 16.84 -4.16
CA ALA A 233 -5.15 17.44 -5.46
C ALA A 233 -4.20 16.55 -6.25
N GLU A 234 -3.15 16.01 -5.62
CA GLU A 234 -2.26 15.04 -6.25
C GLU A 234 -2.99 13.76 -6.68
N TRP A 235 -3.90 13.25 -5.85
CA TRP A 235 -4.73 12.10 -6.20
C TRP A 235 -5.56 12.36 -7.45
N GLN A 236 -6.17 13.55 -7.57
CA GLN A 236 -6.95 13.94 -8.74
C GLN A 236 -6.10 14.15 -10.00
N SER A 237 -4.79 14.26 -9.88
CA SER A 237 -3.87 14.34 -11.02
C SER A 237 -3.33 12.99 -11.50
N LEU A 238 -3.64 11.88 -10.81
CA LEU A 238 -3.12 10.57 -11.18
C LEU A 238 -3.62 10.11 -12.55
N ALA A 239 -2.72 9.55 -13.34
CA ALA A 239 -2.98 9.04 -14.70
C ALA A 239 -3.48 10.11 -15.69
N CYS A 240 -3.06 11.36 -15.50
CA CYS A 240 -3.24 12.45 -16.47
C CYS A 240 -2.16 12.45 -17.54
#